data_876e8a4f3d1d484c89db147883d7c0fa
#
_entry.id   876e8a4f3d1d484c89db147883d7c0fa
#
_cell.length_a   1.000
_cell.length_b   1.000
_cell.length_c   1.000
_cell.angle_alpha   90.00
_cell.angle_beta   90.00
_cell.angle_gamma   90.00
#
_symmetry.space_group_name_H-M   'P 1'
#
loop_
_entity.id
_entity.type
_entity.pdbx_description
1 polymer ?
#
loop_
_entity_poly.entity_id
_entity_poly.type
_entity_poly.pdbx_seq_one_letter_code
_entity_poly.pdbx_strand_id
1 'polypeptide(L)'
;MKKRISLYVRSVLTFLRIVITKIFNIKGFHSAFIQDFSITTKISVNERGKILLKKHIHTKRNVILCAEGGTLEIGEGCFFNNGCMAVAKERITIGNRAAFGPNVLIYDHDHDISSAESIHDSGYKTSPVVIGDDVWIGCKYRYTSRNGNRA
;
A
#
# COMPACT_ATOMS: atom_id res chain seq x y z
N MET A 1 7.80 -17.37 25.83
CA MET A 1 9.12 -17.38 25.17
C MET A 1 9.01 -17.44 23.65
N LYS A 2 8.30 -18.40 23.03
CA LYS A 2 8.15 -18.54 21.56
C LYS A 2 7.62 -17.30 20.82
N LYS A 3 6.67 -16.53 21.38
CA LYS A 3 6.13 -15.30 20.76
C LYS A 3 7.17 -14.16 20.64
N ARG A 4 8.05 -14.01 21.64
CA ARG A 4 9.10 -12.97 21.62
C ARG A 4 10.17 -13.29 20.57
N ILE A 5 10.60 -14.55 20.48
CA ILE A 5 11.58 -15.00 19.48
C ILE A 5 11.04 -14.76 18.06
N SER A 6 9.77 -15.06 17.81
CA SER A 6 9.11 -14.82 16.53
C SER A 6 9.09 -13.34 16.15
N LEU A 7 8.90 -12.42 17.11
CA LEU A 7 8.93 -10.97 16.87
C LEU A 7 10.34 -10.49 16.48
N TYR A 8 11.37 -10.93 17.21
CA TYR A 8 12.76 -10.57 16.87
C TYR A 8 13.17 -11.07 15.48
N VAL A 9 12.87 -12.33 15.17
CA VAL A 9 13.16 -12.90 13.85
C VAL A 9 12.47 -12.10 12.74
N ARG A 10 11.19 -11.75 12.95
CA ARG A 10 10.44 -10.94 11.98
C ARG A 10 11.02 -9.55 11.79
N SER A 11 11.42 -8.89 12.87
CA SER A 11 12.07 -7.57 12.82
C SER A 11 13.40 -7.61 12.07
N VAL A 12 14.23 -8.62 12.33
CA VAL A 12 15.51 -8.80 11.62
C VAL A 12 15.28 -9.05 10.13
N LEU A 13 14.35 -9.95 9.79
CA LEU A 13 14.01 -10.23 8.39
C LEU A 13 13.44 -8.98 7.67
N THR A 14 12.61 -8.19 8.35
CA THR A 14 12.08 -6.93 7.80
C THR A 14 13.22 -5.94 7.57
N PHE A 15 14.12 -5.79 8.52
CA PHE A 15 15.28 -4.91 8.40
C PHE A 15 16.15 -5.30 7.19
N LEU A 16 16.52 -6.57 7.07
CA LEU A 16 17.31 -7.08 5.95
C LEU A 16 16.61 -6.82 4.61
N ARG A 17 15.31 -7.07 4.52
CA ARG A 17 14.53 -6.79 3.32
C ARG A 17 14.51 -5.31 2.96
N ILE A 18 14.35 -4.42 3.94
CA ILE A 18 14.40 -2.97 3.71
C ILE A 18 15.77 -2.58 3.15
N VAL A 19 16.84 -3.09 3.73
CA VAL A 19 18.21 -2.83 3.25
C VAL A 19 18.39 -3.31 1.81
N ILE A 20 18.00 -4.54 1.53
CA ILE A 20 18.07 -5.12 0.17
C ILE A 20 17.23 -4.28 -0.81
N THR A 21 15.99 -3.97 -0.46
CA THR A 21 15.11 -3.17 -1.33
C THR A 21 15.70 -1.77 -1.59
N LYS A 22 16.30 -1.14 -0.58
CA LYS A 22 17.00 0.14 -0.75
C LYS A 22 18.19 0.05 -1.68
N ILE A 23 19.01 -1.01 -1.59
CA ILE A 23 20.18 -1.20 -2.46
C ILE A 23 19.74 -1.30 -3.92
N PHE A 24 18.71 -2.08 -4.21
CA PHE A 24 18.21 -2.27 -5.58
C PHE A 24 17.35 -1.12 -6.10
N ASN A 25 16.82 -0.24 -5.22
CA ASN A 25 15.93 0.87 -5.58
C ASN A 25 16.37 2.18 -4.92
N ILE A 26 17.66 2.52 -5.04
CA ILE A 26 18.28 3.67 -4.32
C ILE A 26 17.51 4.98 -4.53
N LYS A 27 16.99 5.22 -5.74
CA LYS A 27 16.31 6.47 -6.11
C LYS A 27 14.80 6.45 -5.83
N GLY A 28 14.20 5.27 -5.73
CA GLY A 28 12.74 5.11 -5.67
C GLY A 28 12.21 4.61 -4.32
N PHE A 29 13.03 3.99 -3.47
CA PHE A 29 12.57 3.44 -2.22
C PHE A 29 13.22 4.10 -1.01
N HIS A 30 12.41 4.82 -0.23
CA HIS A 30 12.80 5.45 1.02
C HIS A 30 11.94 4.93 2.16
N SER A 31 12.53 4.30 3.15
CA SER A 31 11.84 3.76 4.32
C SER A 31 12.66 4.01 5.58
N ALA A 32 11.99 4.32 6.68
CA ALA A 32 12.59 4.16 8.00
C ALA A 32 12.90 2.66 8.24
N PHE A 33 13.89 2.37 9.08
CA PHE A 33 14.29 0.99 9.34
C PHE A 33 13.36 0.25 10.34
N ILE A 34 12.61 1.01 11.15
CA ILE A 34 11.73 0.45 12.17
C ILE A 34 10.37 0.18 11.56
N GLN A 35 10.20 -1.03 11.03
CA GLN A 35 8.96 -1.51 10.39
C GLN A 35 8.59 -2.90 10.96
N ASP A 36 7.31 -3.23 10.87
CA ASP A 36 6.79 -4.56 11.26
C ASP A 36 6.03 -5.19 10.08
N PHE A 37 6.79 -5.64 9.09
CA PHE A 37 6.21 -6.24 7.88
C PHE A 37 6.06 -7.76 8.00
N SER A 38 4.92 -8.27 7.53
CA SER A 38 4.79 -9.70 7.27
C SER A 38 5.80 -10.15 6.21
N ILE A 39 6.30 -11.38 6.32
CA ILE A 39 7.21 -11.96 5.33
C ILE A 39 6.60 -12.01 3.92
N THR A 40 5.26 -12.08 3.83
CA THR A 40 4.53 -12.13 2.56
C THR A 40 4.16 -10.74 2.02
N THR A 41 4.57 -9.65 2.69
CA THR A 41 4.37 -8.28 2.16
C THR A 41 5.24 -8.09 0.93
N LYS A 42 4.67 -7.61 -0.16
CA LYS A 42 5.39 -7.27 -1.39
C LYS A 42 5.58 -5.76 -1.48
N ILE A 43 6.79 -5.34 -1.81
CA ILE A 43 7.13 -3.94 -2.10
C ILE A 43 7.71 -3.92 -3.51
N SER A 44 7.13 -3.11 -4.39
CA SER A 44 7.54 -3.02 -5.79
C SER A 44 7.65 -1.56 -6.22
N VAL A 45 8.76 -1.20 -6.84
CA VAL A 45 9.00 0.14 -7.40
C VAL A 45 9.35 -0.04 -8.87
N ASN A 46 8.45 0.37 -9.74
CA ASN A 46 8.58 0.22 -11.19
C ASN A 46 8.51 1.60 -11.87
N GLU A 47 8.98 1.69 -13.11
CA GLU A 47 8.81 2.86 -13.99
C GLU A 47 9.24 4.20 -13.34
N ARG A 48 10.35 4.20 -12.59
CA ARG A 48 10.84 5.37 -11.82
C ARG A 48 9.88 5.85 -10.72
N GLY A 49 8.94 5.03 -10.28
CA GLY A 49 8.06 5.31 -9.16
C GLY A 49 8.82 5.55 -7.86
N LYS A 50 8.12 6.02 -6.84
CA LYS A 50 8.69 6.28 -5.51
C LYS A 50 7.81 5.72 -4.41
N ILE A 51 8.42 5.08 -3.42
CA ILE A 51 7.76 4.66 -2.18
C ILE A 51 8.48 5.31 -1.00
N LEU A 52 7.71 6.05 -0.19
CA LEU A 52 8.18 6.79 0.98
C LEU A 52 7.45 6.26 2.22
N LEU A 53 8.15 5.54 3.09
CA LEU A 53 7.57 4.93 4.29
C LEU A 53 8.14 5.57 5.54
N LYS A 54 7.28 6.15 6.38
CA LYS A 54 7.63 6.59 7.73
C LYS A 54 7.85 5.38 8.63
N LYS A 55 8.13 5.57 9.92
CA LYS A 55 8.38 4.48 10.87
C LYS A 55 7.10 3.81 11.37
N HIS A 56 7.25 2.62 11.98
CA HIS A 56 6.19 1.89 12.68
C HIS A 56 5.00 1.47 11.81
N ILE A 57 5.21 1.26 10.51
CA ILE A 57 4.17 0.69 9.65
C ILE A 57 4.09 -0.81 9.93
N HIS A 58 2.87 -1.30 10.16
CA HIS A 58 2.59 -2.71 10.41
C HIS A 58 1.78 -3.30 9.26
N THR A 59 2.24 -4.42 8.70
CA THR A 59 1.50 -5.16 7.67
C THR A 59 1.19 -6.58 8.10
N LYS A 60 -0.01 -7.05 7.80
CA LYS A 60 -0.39 -8.45 7.85
C LYS A 60 0.01 -9.18 6.55
N ARG A 61 -0.52 -10.40 6.35
CA ARG A 61 -0.15 -11.25 5.20
C ARG A 61 -0.65 -10.67 3.88
N ASN A 62 0.16 -10.86 2.83
CA ASN A 62 -0.19 -10.60 1.44
C ASN A 62 -0.56 -9.12 1.17
N VAL A 63 0.06 -8.20 1.91
CA VAL A 63 -0.03 -6.77 1.61
C VAL A 63 0.88 -6.46 0.42
N ILE A 64 0.40 -5.61 -0.50
CA ILE A 64 1.15 -5.15 -1.66
C ILE A 64 1.23 -3.62 -1.61
N LEU A 65 2.45 -3.10 -1.61
CA LEU A 65 2.76 -1.67 -1.71
C LEU A 65 3.54 -1.47 -3.01
N CYS A 66 2.92 -0.82 -3.97
CA CYS A 66 3.46 -0.68 -5.32
C CYS A 66 3.45 0.78 -5.77
N ALA A 67 4.53 1.21 -6.42
CA ALA A 67 4.59 2.45 -7.18
C ALA A 67 4.97 2.10 -8.63
N GLU A 68 4.06 2.40 -9.56
CA GLU A 68 4.21 2.19 -11.00
C GLU A 68 4.25 3.57 -11.69
N GLY A 69 5.43 4.17 -11.74
CA GLY A 69 5.61 5.53 -12.22
C GLY A 69 5.23 6.62 -11.21
N GLY A 70 4.28 6.36 -10.32
CA GLY A 70 3.76 7.29 -9.32
C GLY A 70 4.51 7.32 -8.00
N THR A 71 3.93 8.02 -7.02
CA THR A 71 4.47 8.15 -5.67
C THR A 71 3.49 7.61 -4.64
N LEU A 72 3.95 6.66 -3.81
CA LEU A 72 3.22 6.13 -2.66
C LEU A 72 3.88 6.62 -1.37
N GLU A 73 3.20 7.49 -0.63
CA GLU A 73 3.64 8.01 0.66
C GLU A 73 2.79 7.42 1.78
N ILE A 74 3.44 6.85 2.82
CA ILE A 74 2.73 6.27 3.96
C ILE A 74 3.29 6.86 5.25
N GLY A 75 2.40 7.45 6.04
CA GLY A 75 2.67 8.05 7.33
C GLY A 75 3.07 7.05 8.41
N GLU A 76 3.42 7.59 9.57
CA GLU A 76 3.85 6.82 10.72
C GLU A 76 2.70 6.02 11.36
N GLY A 77 2.99 4.81 11.83
CA GLY A 77 2.06 4.02 12.64
C GLY A 77 0.89 3.44 11.87
N CYS A 78 0.92 3.41 10.54
CA CYS A 78 -0.15 2.85 9.72
C CYS A 78 -0.25 1.33 9.85
N PHE A 79 -1.47 0.81 9.77
CA PHE A 79 -1.77 -0.61 9.86
C PHE A 79 -2.50 -1.12 8.61
N PHE A 80 -1.93 -2.13 7.95
CA PHE A 80 -2.55 -2.80 6.81
C PHE A 80 -2.89 -4.25 7.18
N ASN A 81 -4.17 -4.60 7.14
CA ASN A 81 -4.63 -5.96 7.38
C ASN A 81 -4.35 -6.87 6.17
N ASN A 82 -4.74 -8.15 6.26
CA ASN A 82 -4.48 -9.15 5.23
C ASN A 82 -5.02 -8.72 3.87
N GLY A 83 -4.23 -8.92 2.82
CA GLY A 83 -4.63 -8.72 1.43
C GLY A 83 -4.84 -7.28 1.01
N CYS A 84 -4.43 -6.29 1.83
CA CYS A 84 -4.48 -4.89 1.41
C CYS A 84 -3.53 -4.62 0.26
N MET A 85 -3.91 -3.69 -0.62
CA MET A 85 -3.09 -3.27 -1.74
C MET A 85 -3.15 -1.75 -1.91
N ALA A 86 -2.00 -1.13 -2.15
CA ALA A 86 -1.89 0.26 -2.57
C ALA A 86 -1.00 0.32 -3.82
N VAL A 87 -1.53 0.82 -4.92
CA VAL A 87 -0.83 0.91 -6.21
C VAL A 87 -0.94 2.33 -6.73
N ALA A 88 0.20 3.02 -6.81
CA ALA A 88 0.29 4.41 -7.24
C ALA A 88 0.86 4.52 -8.66
N LYS A 89 0.09 5.12 -9.57
CA LYS A 89 0.54 5.54 -10.91
C LYS A 89 0.76 7.06 -10.99
N GLU A 90 0.13 7.83 -10.12
CA GLU A 90 0.34 9.27 -9.97
C GLU A 90 0.77 9.60 -8.54
N ARG A 91 -0.15 9.55 -7.59
CA ARG A 91 0.15 9.82 -6.17
C ARG A 91 -0.90 9.25 -5.24
N ILE A 92 -0.43 8.45 -4.26
CA ILE A 92 -1.22 8.06 -3.08
C ILE A 92 -0.49 8.59 -1.85
N THR A 93 -1.18 9.40 -1.05
CA THR A 93 -0.68 9.91 0.23
C THR A 93 -1.56 9.41 1.36
N ILE A 94 -0.96 8.70 2.31
CA ILE A 94 -1.62 8.17 3.50
C ILE A 94 -1.01 8.85 4.72
N GLY A 95 -1.83 9.50 5.51
CA GLY A 95 -1.46 10.17 6.75
C GLY A 95 -1.01 9.20 7.84
N ASN A 96 -0.78 9.72 9.03
CA ASN A 96 -0.30 8.94 10.17
C ASN A 96 -1.44 8.13 10.81
N ARG A 97 -1.11 6.98 11.38
CA ARG A 97 -2.01 6.12 12.16
C ARG A 97 -3.28 5.67 11.42
N ALA A 98 -3.26 5.72 10.09
CA ALA A 98 -4.34 5.17 9.29
C ALA A 98 -4.38 3.64 9.41
N ALA A 99 -5.58 3.07 9.50
CA ALA A 99 -5.79 1.64 9.66
C ALA A 99 -6.72 1.10 8.56
N PHE A 100 -6.31 0.00 7.94
CA PHE A 100 -7.02 -0.62 6.83
C PHE A 100 -7.49 -2.03 7.22
N GLY A 101 -8.77 -2.28 7.08
CA GLY A 101 -9.39 -3.59 7.22
C GLY A 101 -8.91 -4.57 6.15
N PRO A 102 -9.28 -5.87 6.24
CA PRO A 102 -8.87 -6.86 5.26
C PRO A 102 -9.31 -6.53 3.84
N ASN A 103 -8.45 -6.80 2.85
CA ASN A 103 -8.72 -6.66 1.42
C ASN A 103 -9.15 -5.23 1.00
N VAL A 104 -8.64 -4.22 1.70
CA VAL A 104 -8.77 -2.83 1.23
C VAL A 104 -7.82 -2.62 0.05
N LEU A 105 -8.36 -2.11 -1.05
CA LEU A 105 -7.64 -1.82 -2.27
C LEU A 105 -7.64 -0.30 -2.51
N ILE A 106 -6.46 0.28 -2.69
CA ILE A 106 -6.25 1.72 -2.90
C ILE A 106 -5.54 1.89 -4.24
N TYR A 107 -6.23 2.51 -5.19
CA TYR A 107 -5.73 2.82 -6.52
C TYR A 107 -5.99 4.29 -6.82
N ASP A 108 -5.04 4.96 -7.47
CA ASP A 108 -5.15 6.34 -7.95
C ASP A 108 -5.39 6.41 -9.46
N HIS A 109 -5.80 5.31 -10.06
CA HIS A 109 -5.96 5.18 -11.51
C HIS A 109 -7.07 4.22 -11.87
N ASP A 110 -7.60 4.41 -13.08
CA ASP A 110 -8.52 3.53 -13.76
C ASP A 110 -8.14 3.47 -15.24
N HIS A 111 -8.64 2.48 -15.99
CA HIS A 111 -8.44 2.42 -17.44
C HIS A 111 -9.20 3.55 -18.16
N ASP A 112 -8.52 4.23 -19.08
CA ASP A 112 -9.19 5.20 -19.96
C ASP A 112 -9.82 4.50 -21.16
N ILE A 113 -11.09 4.12 -21.01
CA ILE A 113 -11.86 3.46 -22.07
C ILE A 113 -12.53 4.42 -23.06
N SER A 114 -12.31 5.74 -22.92
CA SER A 114 -13.04 6.75 -23.68
C SER A 114 -12.61 6.87 -25.15
N SER A 115 -11.39 6.42 -25.48
CA SER A 115 -10.80 6.60 -26.81
C SER A 115 -10.15 5.34 -27.39
N ALA A 116 -10.22 4.20 -26.70
CA ALA A 116 -9.57 2.96 -27.11
C ALA A 116 -10.55 2.00 -27.78
N GLU A 117 -10.13 1.36 -28.87
CA GLU A 117 -10.89 0.27 -29.51
C GLU A 117 -10.89 -1.01 -28.66
N SER A 118 -9.88 -1.15 -27.79
CA SER A 118 -9.68 -2.28 -26.88
C SER A 118 -9.22 -1.82 -25.53
N ILE A 119 -9.64 -2.49 -24.45
CA ILE A 119 -9.16 -2.25 -23.09
C ILE A 119 -7.64 -2.44 -22.97
N HIS A 120 -7.05 -3.31 -23.80
CA HIS A 120 -5.61 -3.57 -23.81
C HIS A 120 -4.81 -2.40 -24.37
N ASP A 121 -5.41 -1.58 -25.21
CA ASP A 121 -4.79 -0.41 -25.84
C ASP A 121 -5.15 0.88 -25.10
N SER A 122 -5.98 0.77 -24.06
CA SER A 122 -6.37 1.92 -23.25
C SER A 122 -5.22 2.40 -22.36
N GLY A 123 -5.06 3.69 -22.25
CA GLY A 123 -4.21 4.29 -21.22
C GLY A 123 -4.86 4.25 -19.84
N TYR A 124 -4.33 5.06 -18.93
CA TYR A 124 -4.90 5.22 -17.59
C TYR A 124 -5.31 6.67 -17.37
N LYS A 125 -6.46 6.85 -16.73
CA LYS A 125 -6.83 8.10 -16.07
C LYS A 125 -6.37 8.02 -14.65
N THR A 126 -5.57 9.00 -14.21
CA THR A 126 -5.05 9.07 -12.86
C THR A 126 -5.69 10.24 -12.11
N SER A 127 -5.81 10.10 -10.79
CA SER A 127 -6.21 11.17 -9.88
C SER A 127 -5.62 10.89 -8.50
N PRO A 128 -4.93 11.87 -7.88
CA PRO A 128 -4.30 11.66 -6.59
C PRO A 128 -5.29 11.22 -5.51
N VAL A 129 -4.89 10.25 -4.68
CA VAL A 129 -5.65 9.80 -3.51
C VAL A 129 -4.98 10.31 -2.26
N VAL A 130 -5.76 10.98 -1.40
CA VAL A 130 -5.30 11.48 -0.10
C VAL A 130 -6.15 10.88 1.02
N ILE A 131 -5.51 10.19 1.95
CA ILE A 131 -6.12 9.63 3.16
C ILE A 131 -5.47 10.35 4.34
N GLY A 132 -6.28 10.99 5.20
CA GLY A 132 -5.80 11.78 6.33
C GLY A 132 -5.22 10.94 7.47
N ASP A 133 -4.83 11.63 8.54
CA ASP A 133 -4.40 11.02 9.79
C ASP A 133 -5.59 10.36 10.52
N ASP A 134 -5.29 9.30 11.30
CA ASP A 134 -6.27 8.62 12.18
C ASP A 134 -7.52 8.07 11.47
N VAL A 135 -7.44 7.85 10.17
CA VAL A 135 -8.54 7.30 9.36
C VAL A 135 -8.60 5.78 9.52
N TRP A 136 -9.80 5.24 9.73
CA TRP A 136 -10.06 3.81 9.64
C TRP A 136 -10.90 3.49 8.41
N ILE A 137 -10.37 2.68 7.50
CA ILE A 137 -11.08 2.15 6.34
C ILE A 137 -11.38 0.68 6.60
N GLY A 138 -12.68 0.35 6.74
CA GLY A 138 -13.16 -1.02 6.99
C GLY A 138 -12.89 -1.95 5.80
N CYS A 139 -13.14 -3.25 5.99
CA CYS A 139 -13.08 -4.23 4.92
C CYS A 139 -14.18 -3.97 3.88
N LYS A 140 -14.00 -4.53 2.67
CA LYS A 140 -14.93 -4.42 1.54
C LYS A 140 -16.39 -4.57 2.00
N TYR A 141 -17.12 -3.47 1.98
CA TYR A 141 -18.55 -3.47 2.30
C TYR A 141 -19.30 -4.19 1.19
N ARG A 142 -19.97 -5.29 1.53
CA ARG A 142 -20.87 -5.95 0.58
C ARG A 142 -22.17 -5.16 0.58
N TYR A 143 -22.38 -4.34 -0.43
CA TYR A 143 -23.69 -3.74 -0.68
C TYR A 143 -24.68 -4.88 -0.95
N THR A 144 -25.57 -5.10 0.00
CA THR A 144 -26.77 -5.91 -0.25
C THR A 144 -27.89 -4.96 -0.67
N SER A 145 -28.81 -5.43 -1.48
CA SER A 145 -29.91 -4.65 -2.06
C SER A 145 -30.80 -3.90 -1.05
N ARG A 146 -30.64 -4.14 0.24
CA ARG A 146 -31.33 -3.40 1.32
C ARG A 146 -30.78 -1.99 1.58
N ASN A 147 -29.58 -1.67 1.14
CA ASN A 147 -28.97 -0.36 1.34
C ASN A 147 -29.04 0.53 0.09
N GLY A 148 -29.66 0.08 -0.98
CA GLY A 148 -29.78 0.80 -2.27
C GLY A 148 -30.90 1.84 -2.34
N ASN A 149 -31.73 2.00 -1.30
CA ASN A 149 -32.85 2.94 -1.32
C ASN A 149 -32.84 3.86 -0.09
N ARG A 150 -31.86 4.76 -0.03
CA ARG A 150 -31.96 6.03 0.70
C ARG A 150 -31.05 7.03 -0.04
N ALA A 151 -31.57 7.55 -1.09
CA ALA A 151 -31.22 8.87 -1.59
C ALA A 151 -32.28 9.85 -1.07
#